data_c73f58f60c7d53a8869b37f29a304040
#
_entry.id   c73f58f60c7d53a8869b37f29a304040
#
_cell.length_a   1.000
_cell.length_b   1.000
_cell.length_c   1.000
_cell.angle_alpha   90.00
_cell.angle_beta   90.00
_cell.angle_gamma   90.00
#
_symmetry.space_group_name_H-M   'P 1'
#
loop_
_entity.id
_entity.type
_entity.pdbx_description
1 polymer ?
#
loop_
_entity_poly.entity_id
_entity_poly.type
_entity_poly.pdbx_seq_one_letter_code
_entity_poly.pdbx_strand_id
1 'polypeptide(L)'
;MDTQPAARRVLILGGARSGKSSFAERMLAESADTRPVTYAATAPRYPGDAEWAERIAKHRAQRPSAWRTVETGADPGALAELLRAADGPVLADCLTLWLTSAMDAVDAWDEAAWAAGRAPRRLGVLTGSVLAAFAHAREPVVAVSNELGFGLVPPDPGSRRFRDELGRLNQGFAAAADDVWLVVAGLPLRLK
;
A
#
# COMPACT_ATOMS: atom_id res chain seq x y z
N MET A 1 -17.09 -17.09 -25.88
CA MET A 1 -16.97 -15.82 -25.14
C MET A 1 -16.06 -16.14 -23.98
N ASP A 2 -14.75 -15.89 -24.12
CA ASP A 2 -13.80 -15.99 -23.02
C ASP A 2 -14.12 -14.87 -22.02
N THR A 3 -14.78 -15.21 -20.94
CA THR A 3 -14.89 -14.31 -19.80
C THR A 3 -13.54 -14.34 -19.09
N GLN A 4 -12.68 -13.39 -19.47
CA GLN A 4 -11.49 -13.10 -18.69
C GLN A 4 -11.93 -12.93 -17.23
N PRO A 5 -11.37 -13.67 -16.26
CA PRO A 5 -11.77 -13.51 -14.87
C PRO A 5 -11.58 -12.05 -14.47
N ALA A 6 -12.60 -11.49 -13.82
CA ALA A 6 -12.52 -10.10 -13.36
C ALA A 6 -11.25 -9.88 -12.55
N ALA A 7 -10.58 -8.74 -12.76
CA ALA A 7 -9.35 -8.40 -12.07
C ALA A 7 -9.56 -8.50 -10.55
N ARG A 8 -8.82 -9.37 -9.88
CA ARG A 8 -8.97 -9.61 -8.45
C ARG A 8 -8.23 -8.56 -7.63
N ARG A 9 -8.93 -7.87 -6.77
CA ARG A 9 -8.39 -6.85 -5.87
C ARG A 9 -8.30 -7.45 -4.47
N VAL A 10 -7.10 -7.48 -3.93
CA VAL A 10 -6.82 -8.08 -2.63
C VAL A 10 -6.19 -7.06 -1.71
N LEU A 11 -6.67 -6.97 -0.48
CA LEU A 11 -6.03 -6.23 0.60
C LEU A 11 -5.45 -7.20 1.63
N ILE A 12 -4.17 -7.02 1.97
CA ILE A 12 -3.49 -7.80 3.00
C ILE A 12 -3.06 -6.88 4.13
N LEU A 13 -3.65 -7.09 5.29
CA LEU A 13 -3.39 -6.36 6.52
C LEU A 13 -2.49 -7.15 7.46
N GLY A 14 -1.83 -6.46 8.38
CA GLY A 14 -1.06 -7.10 9.46
C GLY A 14 -0.09 -6.14 10.12
N GLY A 15 0.34 -6.47 11.33
CA GLY A 15 1.33 -5.71 12.08
C GLY A 15 2.73 -5.73 11.45
N ALA A 16 3.66 -4.97 12.03
CA ALA A 16 5.07 -5.04 11.64
C ALA A 16 5.59 -6.48 11.79
N ARG A 17 6.36 -6.96 10.79
CA ARG A 17 6.95 -8.31 10.77
C ARG A 17 5.95 -9.47 10.89
N SER A 18 4.66 -9.24 10.56
CA SER A 18 3.62 -10.27 10.58
C SER A 18 3.77 -11.34 9.50
N GLY A 19 4.58 -11.11 8.46
CA GLY A 19 4.69 -11.98 7.28
C GLY A 19 3.78 -11.59 6.12
N LYS A 20 3.06 -10.44 6.21
CA LYS A 20 2.10 -9.97 5.20
C LYS A 20 2.69 -9.80 3.81
N SER A 21 3.89 -9.19 3.67
CA SER A 21 4.55 -9.03 2.36
C SER A 21 4.91 -10.37 1.73
N SER A 22 5.48 -11.29 2.53
CA SER A 22 5.80 -12.64 2.06
C SER A 22 4.54 -13.44 1.66
N PHE A 23 3.42 -13.22 2.35
CA PHE A 23 2.14 -13.83 1.97
C PHE A 23 1.63 -13.25 0.63
N ALA A 24 1.73 -11.92 0.44
CA ALA A 24 1.37 -11.26 -0.80
C ALA A 24 2.21 -11.74 -1.99
N GLU A 25 3.53 -11.85 -1.79
CA GLU A 25 4.47 -12.35 -2.78
C GLU A 25 4.14 -13.80 -3.20
N ARG A 26 3.90 -14.69 -2.24
CA ARG A 26 3.49 -16.07 -2.53
C ARG A 26 2.17 -16.14 -3.28
N MET A 27 1.16 -15.37 -2.86
CA MET A 27 -0.15 -15.34 -3.52
C MET A 27 -0.03 -14.99 -5.00
N LEU A 28 0.83 -14.04 -5.37
CA LEU A 28 1.05 -13.66 -6.76
C LEU A 28 1.94 -14.67 -7.50
N ALA A 29 2.95 -15.23 -6.85
CA ALA A 29 3.82 -16.25 -7.45
C ALA A 29 3.08 -17.56 -7.75
N GLU A 30 2.08 -17.91 -6.95
CA GLU A 30 1.23 -19.10 -7.11
C GLU A 30 0.00 -18.83 -8.01
N SER A 31 -0.17 -17.61 -8.48
CA SER A 31 -1.25 -17.23 -9.39
C SER A 31 -1.11 -17.95 -10.73
N ALA A 32 -2.26 -18.27 -11.34
CA ALA A 32 -2.29 -18.78 -12.71
C ALA A 32 -1.90 -17.74 -13.78
N ASP A 33 -1.78 -16.47 -13.41
CA ASP A 33 -1.31 -15.40 -14.28
C ASP A 33 0.22 -15.50 -14.43
N THR A 34 0.70 -15.79 -15.61
CA THR A 34 2.12 -15.96 -15.92
C THR A 34 2.82 -14.67 -16.34
N ARG A 35 2.09 -13.55 -16.42
CA ARG A 35 2.67 -12.24 -16.77
C ARG A 35 3.57 -11.74 -15.65
N PRO A 36 4.62 -10.96 -15.98
CA PRO A 36 5.50 -10.39 -14.97
C PRO A 36 4.74 -9.50 -14.00
N VAL A 37 4.93 -9.72 -12.69
CA VAL A 37 4.35 -8.88 -11.66
C VAL A 37 5.09 -7.55 -11.58
N THR A 38 4.35 -6.45 -11.52
CA THR A 38 4.91 -5.13 -11.18
C THR A 38 4.84 -4.92 -9.67
N TYR A 39 6.00 -4.87 -9.03
CA TYR A 39 6.13 -4.51 -7.62
C TYR A 39 6.21 -2.99 -7.49
N ALA A 40 5.16 -2.36 -7.01
CA ALA A 40 5.12 -0.94 -6.68
C ALA A 40 5.73 -0.71 -5.29
N ALA A 41 6.99 -0.27 -5.27
CA ALA A 41 7.71 0.06 -4.03
C ALA A 41 7.33 1.48 -3.61
N THR A 42 6.53 1.61 -2.56
CA THR A 42 5.97 2.89 -2.09
C THR A 42 6.83 3.57 -1.03
N ALA A 43 7.93 2.93 -0.64
CA ALA A 43 8.84 3.47 0.37
C ALA A 43 9.52 4.76 -0.13
N PRO A 44 9.45 5.88 0.63
CA PRO A 44 10.23 7.06 0.32
C PRO A 44 11.73 6.75 0.52
N ARG A 45 12.57 7.43 -0.24
CA ARG A 45 14.02 7.37 -0.04
C ARG A 45 14.45 8.48 0.91
N TYR A 46 15.14 8.11 1.99
CA TYR A 46 15.74 9.06 2.91
C TYR A 46 17.25 9.12 2.63
N PRO A 47 17.75 10.17 1.95
CA PRO A 47 19.17 10.32 1.71
C PRO A 47 19.97 10.34 3.02
N GLY A 48 21.01 9.49 3.12
CA GLY A 48 21.86 9.39 4.31
C GLY A 48 21.43 8.37 5.35
N ASP A 49 20.26 7.73 5.22
CA ASP A 49 19.83 6.64 6.09
C ASP A 49 20.32 5.29 5.53
N ALA A 50 21.49 4.85 6.00
CA ALA A 50 22.12 3.61 5.57
C ALA A 50 21.32 2.36 6.00
N GLU A 51 20.72 2.37 7.19
CA GLU A 51 19.90 1.26 7.69
C GLU A 51 18.65 1.08 6.82
N TRP A 52 18.01 2.19 6.47
CA TRP A 52 16.87 2.20 5.58
C TRP A 52 17.21 1.69 4.18
N ALA A 53 18.35 2.14 3.63
CA ALA A 53 18.84 1.69 2.33
C ALA A 53 19.16 0.19 2.32
N GLU A 54 19.80 -0.34 3.37
CA GLU A 54 20.06 -1.78 3.54
C GLU A 54 18.75 -2.59 3.61
N ARG A 55 17.77 -2.11 4.35
CA ARG A 55 16.45 -2.74 4.46
C ARG A 55 15.76 -2.83 3.09
N ILE A 56 15.77 -1.75 2.32
CA ILE A 56 15.22 -1.74 0.95
C ILE A 56 15.98 -2.74 0.06
N ALA A 57 17.31 -2.76 0.11
CA ALA A 57 18.14 -3.67 -0.67
C ALA A 57 17.85 -5.13 -0.33
N LYS A 58 17.71 -5.47 0.95
CA LYS A 58 17.35 -6.82 1.40
C LYS A 58 15.99 -7.26 0.89
N HIS A 59 14.97 -6.41 0.99
CA HIS A 59 13.64 -6.70 0.43
C HIS A 59 13.67 -6.87 -1.09
N ARG A 60 14.48 -6.06 -1.78
CA ARG A 60 14.64 -6.18 -3.24
C ARG A 60 15.32 -7.49 -3.65
N ALA A 61 16.32 -7.94 -2.89
CA ALA A 61 17.04 -9.17 -3.17
C ALA A 61 16.19 -10.46 -2.97
N GLN A 62 15.12 -10.37 -2.19
CA GLN A 62 14.21 -11.49 -1.93
C GLN A 62 13.12 -11.66 -3.01
N ARG A 63 12.96 -10.67 -3.90
CA ARG A 63 11.93 -10.72 -4.95
C ARG A 63 12.34 -11.63 -6.10
N PRO A 64 11.38 -12.31 -6.75
CA PRO A 64 11.67 -13.05 -7.97
C PRO A 64 12.29 -12.13 -9.04
N SER A 65 13.33 -12.60 -9.72
CA SER A 65 14.05 -11.81 -10.73
C SER A 65 13.20 -11.43 -11.95
N ALA A 66 12.12 -12.18 -12.19
CA ALA A 66 11.15 -11.90 -13.24
C ALA A 66 10.21 -10.71 -12.92
N TRP A 67 10.19 -10.21 -11.68
CA TRP A 67 9.32 -9.11 -11.28
C TRP A 67 9.94 -7.76 -11.61
N ARG A 68 9.12 -6.85 -12.16
CA ARG A 68 9.53 -5.47 -12.41
C ARG A 68 9.30 -4.64 -11.15
N THR A 69 10.34 -3.98 -10.63
CA THR A 69 10.18 -3.02 -9.52
C THR A 69 10.00 -1.61 -10.08
N VAL A 70 8.96 -0.92 -9.65
CA VAL A 70 8.70 0.51 -9.90
C VAL A 70 8.65 1.23 -8.57
N GLU A 71 9.51 2.23 -8.40
CA GLU A 71 9.55 3.04 -7.19
C GLU A 71 8.56 4.20 -7.32
N THR A 72 7.57 4.26 -6.43
CA THR A 72 6.52 5.28 -6.41
C THR A 72 6.59 6.18 -5.17
N GLY A 73 7.54 5.92 -4.26
CA GLY A 73 7.61 6.60 -2.95
C GLY A 73 7.96 8.08 -3.01
N ALA A 74 8.54 8.57 -4.10
CA ALA A 74 8.89 9.99 -4.26
C ALA A 74 7.70 10.87 -4.65
N ASP A 75 6.67 10.29 -5.26
CA ASP A 75 5.45 10.97 -5.67
C ASP A 75 4.23 10.13 -5.29
N PRO A 76 3.40 10.59 -4.33
CA PRO A 76 2.20 9.84 -3.92
C PRO A 76 1.16 9.69 -5.05
N GLY A 77 1.20 10.51 -6.09
CA GLY A 77 0.35 10.37 -7.28
C GLY A 77 0.72 9.17 -8.14
N ALA A 78 2.00 8.79 -8.16
CA ALA A 78 2.54 7.77 -9.07
C ALA A 78 1.94 6.37 -8.84
N LEU A 79 1.52 6.02 -7.63
CA LEU A 79 0.86 4.72 -7.38
C LEU A 79 -0.48 4.64 -8.11
N ALA A 80 -1.29 5.69 -8.06
CA ALA A 80 -2.58 5.71 -8.74
C ALA A 80 -2.42 5.66 -10.26
N GLU A 81 -1.41 6.33 -10.82
CA GLU A 81 -1.08 6.30 -12.25
C GLU A 81 -0.63 4.90 -12.67
N LEU A 82 0.25 4.26 -11.88
CA LEU A 82 0.71 2.90 -12.12
C LEU A 82 -0.46 1.91 -12.15
N LEU A 83 -1.39 1.99 -11.18
CA LEU A 83 -2.55 1.10 -11.11
C LEU A 83 -3.49 1.26 -12.33
N ARG A 84 -3.63 2.48 -12.86
CA ARG A 84 -4.44 2.75 -14.06
C ARG A 84 -3.79 2.25 -15.34
N ALA A 85 -2.47 2.32 -15.41
CA ALA A 85 -1.68 1.99 -16.59
C ALA A 85 -1.14 0.54 -16.59
N ALA A 86 -1.44 -0.24 -15.55
CA ALA A 86 -0.93 -1.60 -15.39
C ALA A 86 -1.36 -2.48 -16.56
N ASP A 87 -0.42 -3.27 -17.07
CA ASP A 87 -0.56 -4.26 -18.15
C ASP A 87 -0.39 -5.71 -17.66
N GLY A 88 -0.33 -5.88 -16.35
CA GLY A 88 -0.21 -7.17 -15.64
C GLY A 88 -0.43 -7.01 -14.13
N PRO A 89 -0.26 -8.10 -13.37
CA PRO A 89 -0.48 -8.09 -11.92
C PRO A 89 0.39 -7.07 -11.19
N VAL A 90 -0.17 -6.40 -10.18
CA VAL A 90 0.53 -5.40 -9.36
C VAL A 90 0.54 -5.80 -7.89
N LEU A 91 1.71 -5.71 -7.27
CA LEU A 91 1.85 -5.74 -5.81
C LEU A 91 2.22 -4.34 -5.30
N ALA A 92 1.34 -3.69 -4.55
CA ALA A 92 1.62 -2.41 -3.89
C ALA A 92 2.07 -2.65 -2.43
N ASP A 93 3.36 -2.48 -2.15
CA ASP A 93 3.94 -2.69 -0.80
C ASP A 93 4.73 -1.44 -0.35
N CYS A 94 4.15 -0.66 0.59
CA CYS A 94 2.87 -0.82 1.27
C CYS A 94 2.11 0.51 1.35
N LEU A 95 0.80 0.44 1.54
CA LEU A 95 -0.05 1.64 1.70
C LEU A 95 0.35 2.51 2.90
N THR A 96 0.95 1.92 3.93
CA THR A 96 1.45 2.64 5.10
C THR A 96 2.55 3.66 4.72
N LEU A 97 3.54 3.22 3.95
CA LEU A 97 4.63 4.10 3.48
C LEU A 97 4.15 5.06 2.39
N TRP A 98 3.21 4.61 1.55
CA TRP A 98 2.53 5.49 0.61
C TRP A 98 1.82 6.65 1.34
N LEU A 99 1.09 6.33 2.44
CA LEU A 99 0.41 7.37 3.23
C LEU A 99 1.39 8.33 3.89
N THR A 100 2.56 7.84 4.36
CA THR A 100 3.63 8.72 4.88
C THR A 100 4.03 9.73 3.82
N SER A 101 4.37 9.29 2.60
CA SER A 101 4.73 10.18 1.50
C SER A 101 3.60 11.14 1.12
N ALA A 102 2.35 10.68 1.14
CA ALA A 102 1.20 11.53 0.86
C ALA A 102 0.99 12.62 1.94
N MET A 103 1.20 12.28 3.21
CA MET A 103 1.12 13.23 4.33
C MET A 103 2.27 14.24 4.29
N ASP A 104 3.49 13.79 3.94
CA ASP A 104 4.64 14.69 3.73
C ASP A 104 4.37 15.70 2.61
N ALA A 105 3.85 15.25 1.48
CA ALA A 105 3.59 16.08 0.31
C ALA A 105 2.52 17.18 0.52
N VAL A 106 1.68 17.04 1.55
CA VAL A 106 0.60 17.99 1.85
C VAL A 106 0.77 18.74 3.18
N ASP A 107 1.95 18.66 3.80
CA ASP A 107 2.23 19.24 5.11
C ASP A 107 1.26 18.75 6.21
N ALA A 108 0.86 17.48 6.18
CA ALA A 108 -0.15 16.94 7.09
C ALA A 108 0.37 16.80 8.54
N TRP A 109 1.67 16.87 8.75
CA TRP A 109 2.28 16.85 10.09
C TRP A 109 2.23 18.21 10.79
N ASP A 110 2.06 19.30 10.02
CA ASP A 110 1.93 20.65 10.56
C ASP A 110 0.53 20.87 11.14
N GLU A 111 0.46 21.24 12.42
CA GLU A 111 -0.79 21.45 13.15
C GLU A 111 -1.62 22.58 12.55
N ALA A 112 -0.97 23.68 12.13
CA ALA A 112 -1.67 24.84 11.58
C ALA A 112 -2.22 24.53 10.18
N ALA A 113 -1.46 23.84 9.34
CA ALA A 113 -1.90 23.40 8.01
C ALA A 113 -3.08 22.43 8.12
N TRP A 114 -3.05 21.55 9.11
CA TRP A 114 -4.14 20.61 9.37
C TRP A 114 -5.39 21.32 9.88
N ALA A 115 -5.28 22.15 10.92
CA ALA A 115 -6.39 22.89 11.51
C ALA A 115 -7.06 23.85 10.52
N ALA A 116 -6.29 24.44 9.60
CA ALA A 116 -6.81 25.27 8.51
C ALA A 116 -7.59 24.47 7.44
N GLY A 117 -7.63 23.14 7.53
CA GLY A 117 -8.35 22.28 6.58
C GLY A 117 -7.68 22.16 5.21
N ARG A 118 -6.50 22.76 4.99
CA ARG A 118 -5.78 22.73 3.73
C ARG A 118 -5.13 21.35 3.50
N ALA A 119 -4.39 20.85 4.48
CA ALA A 119 -3.74 19.56 4.42
C ALA A 119 -4.74 18.40 4.30
N PRO A 120 -5.80 18.29 5.12
CA PRO A 120 -6.76 17.18 4.99
C PRO A 120 -7.51 17.19 3.65
N ARG A 121 -7.82 18.35 3.06
CA ARG A 121 -8.44 18.40 1.73
C ARG A 121 -7.50 17.87 0.65
N ARG A 122 -6.22 18.25 0.66
CA ARG A 122 -5.22 17.77 -0.30
C ARG A 122 -4.96 16.28 -0.13
N LEU A 123 -4.86 15.81 1.12
CA LEU A 123 -4.73 14.39 1.43
C LEU A 123 -5.93 13.59 0.91
N GLY A 124 -7.15 14.12 1.09
CA GLY A 124 -8.37 13.51 0.58
C GLY A 124 -8.39 13.34 -0.95
N VAL A 125 -7.78 14.26 -1.70
CA VAL A 125 -7.61 14.12 -3.16
C VAL A 125 -6.67 12.96 -3.50
N LEU A 126 -5.54 12.85 -2.82
CA LEU A 126 -4.56 11.77 -3.04
C LEU A 126 -5.15 10.40 -2.67
N THR A 127 -5.75 10.29 -1.48
CA THR A 127 -6.39 9.05 -1.02
C THR A 127 -7.56 8.64 -1.91
N GLY A 128 -8.40 9.59 -2.32
CA GLY A 128 -9.49 9.35 -3.28
C GLY A 128 -8.98 8.84 -4.63
N SER A 129 -7.88 9.42 -5.14
CA SER A 129 -7.28 9.02 -6.41
C SER A 129 -6.75 7.58 -6.40
N VAL A 130 -6.01 7.19 -5.35
CA VAL A 130 -5.46 5.82 -5.25
C VAL A 130 -6.56 4.79 -4.98
N LEU A 131 -7.56 5.13 -4.16
CA LEU A 131 -8.73 4.27 -3.94
C LEU A 131 -9.53 4.04 -5.23
N ALA A 132 -9.77 5.09 -6.01
CA ALA A 132 -10.46 4.97 -7.29
C ALA A 132 -9.64 4.13 -8.28
N ALA A 133 -8.31 4.31 -8.33
CA ALA A 133 -7.45 3.51 -9.19
C ALA A 133 -7.48 2.02 -8.80
N PHE A 134 -7.46 1.71 -7.50
CA PHE A 134 -7.60 0.33 -7.01
C PHE A 134 -8.97 -0.26 -7.32
N ALA A 135 -10.05 0.49 -7.03
CA ALA A 135 -11.43 0.02 -7.23
C ALA A 135 -11.75 -0.29 -8.71
N HIS A 136 -11.13 0.44 -9.65
CA HIS A 136 -11.33 0.29 -11.10
C HIS A 136 -10.15 -0.37 -11.81
N ALA A 137 -9.24 -1.01 -11.06
CA ALA A 137 -8.11 -1.70 -11.65
C ALA A 137 -8.59 -2.79 -12.62
N ARG A 138 -7.98 -2.82 -13.82
CA ARG A 138 -8.28 -3.81 -14.86
C ARG A 138 -7.46 -5.08 -14.70
N GLU A 139 -6.35 -4.98 -13.98
CA GLU A 139 -5.41 -6.06 -13.71
C GLU A 139 -5.50 -6.49 -12.23
N PRO A 140 -5.06 -7.72 -11.88
CA PRO A 140 -5.01 -8.15 -10.49
C PRO A 140 -4.13 -7.21 -9.65
N VAL A 141 -4.64 -6.76 -8.51
CA VAL A 141 -3.89 -5.92 -7.59
C VAL A 141 -3.91 -6.52 -6.19
N VAL A 142 -2.73 -6.71 -5.62
CA VAL A 142 -2.56 -7.03 -4.21
C VAL A 142 -1.96 -5.81 -3.51
N ALA A 143 -2.70 -5.22 -2.57
CA ALA A 143 -2.25 -4.11 -1.75
C ALA A 143 -1.92 -4.59 -0.33
N VAL A 144 -0.75 -4.19 0.17
CA VAL A 144 -0.29 -4.53 1.52
C VAL A 144 -0.37 -3.30 2.41
N SER A 145 -0.89 -3.44 3.63
CA SER A 145 -0.97 -2.35 4.60
C SER A 145 -0.71 -2.83 6.04
N ASN A 146 -0.25 -1.91 6.89
CA ASN A 146 -0.21 -2.20 8.31
C ASN A 146 -1.57 -1.96 8.97
N GLU A 147 -1.88 -2.79 9.98
CA GLU A 147 -2.96 -2.49 10.91
C GLU A 147 -2.37 -1.90 12.19
N LEU A 148 -2.65 -0.64 12.46
CA LEU A 148 -2.14 0.12 13.60
C LEU A 148 -3.20 0.33 14.69
N GLY A 149 -4.46 0.03 14.41
CA GLY A 149 -5.60 0.31 15.28
C GLY A 149 -5.62 -0.49 16.57
N PHE A 150 -4.91 -1.62 16.64
CA PHE A 150 -4.84 -2.49 17.83
C PHE A 150 -3.89 -2.00 18.91
N GLY A 151 -3.08 -0.97 18.63
CA GLY A 151 -2.15 -0.40 19.59
C GLY A 151 -2.77 0.68 20.50
N LEU A 152 -2.00 1.10 21.51
CA LEU A 152 -2.37 2.24 22.35
C LEU A 152 -2.48 3.53 21.51
N VAL A 153 -3.28 4.47 22.00
CA VAL A 153 -3.41 5.79 21.37
C VAL A 153 -2.07 6.55 21.52
N PRO A 154 -1.43 6.95 20.40
CA PRO A 154 -0.17 7.68 20.47
C PRO A 154 -0.30 9.00 21.23
N PRO A 155 0.73 9.41 22.00
CA PRO A 155 0.70 10.66 22.76
C PRO A 155 0.78 11.90 21.87
N ASP A 156 1.47 11.85 20.74
CA ASP A 156 1.63 12.99 19.85
C ASP A 156 0.49 13.08 18.81
N PRO A 157 0.09 14.31 18.43
CA PRO A 157 -1.02 14.53 17.50
C PRO A 157 -0.76 13.98 16.09
N GLY A 158 0.46 14.08 15.59
CA GLY A 158 0.84 13.62 14.26
C GLY A 158 0.66 12.10 14.12
N SER A 159 1.15 11.32 15.08
CA SER A 159 1.00 9.86 15.09
C SER A 159 -0.47 9.43 15.24
N ARG A 160 -1.27 10.16 16.05
CA ARG A 160 -2.72 9.88 16.12
C ARG A 160 -3.39 10.09 14.77
N ARG A 161 -3.07 11.22 14.13
CA ARG A 161 -3.57 11.54 12.78
C ARG A 161 -3.20 10.48 11.76
N PHE A 162 -1.93 10.08 11.73
CA PHE A 162 -1.45 9.03 10.85
C PHE A 162 -2.19 7.71 11.05
N ARG A 163 -2.37 7.28 12.31
CA ARG A 163 -3.12 6.07 12.64
C ARG A 163 -4.56 6.15 12.15
N ASP A 164 -5.22 7.28 12.36
CA ASP A 164 -6.62 7.48 11.98
C ASP A 164 -6.78 7.52 10.45
N GLU A 165 -5.88 8.22 9.74
CA GLU A 165 -5.91 8.28 8.27
C GLU A 165 -5.57 6.92 7.65
N LEU A 166 -4.62 6.14 8.23
CA LEU A 166 -4.34 4.78 7.77
C LEU A 166 -5.55 3.87 7.97
N GLY A 167 -6.25 3.98 9.10
CA GLY A 167 -7.47 3.24 9.35
C GLY A 167 -8.57 3.55 8.32
N ARG A 168 -8.78 4.83 7.98
CA ARG A 168 -9.73 5.24 6.93
C ARG A 168 -9.33 4.72 5.55
N LEU A 169 -8.03 4.79 5.23
CA LEU A 169 -7.49 4.25 3.97
C LEU A 169 -7.71 2.74 3.88
N ASN A 170 -7.39 1.99 4.94
CA ASN A 170 -7.60 0.55 5.01
C ASN A 170 -9.08 0.18 4.83
N GLN A 171 -10.00 0.92 5.47
CA GLN A 171 -11.44 0.73 5.28
C GLN A 171 -11.86 0.94 3.82
N GLY A 172 -11.37 1.99 3.17
CA GLY A 172 -11.66 2.27 1.76
C GLY A 172 -11.16 1.16 0.84
N PHE A 173 -9.93 0.68 1.04
CA PHE A 173 -9.38 -0.45 0.28
C PHE A 173 -10.14 -1.74 0.55
N ALA A 174 -10.49 -2.05 1.82
CA ALA A 174 -11.27 -3.22 2.18
C ALA A 174 -12.67 -3.23 1.55
N ALA A 175 -13.32 -2.06 1.49
CA ALA A 175 -14.63 -1.93 0.82
C ALA A 175 -14.53 -2.24 -0.68
N ALA A 176 -13.47 -1.78 -1.36
CA ALA A 176 -13.26 -1.97 -2.78
C ALA A 176 -12.62 -3.33 -3.15
N ALA A 177 -11.99 -4.02 -2.19
CA ALA A 177 -11.35 -5.31 -2.41
C ALA A 177 -12.37 -6.44 -2.59
N ASP A 178 -11.98 -7.45 -3.37
CA ASP A 178 -12.72 -8.72 -3.52
C ASP A 178 -12.39 -9.69 -2.38
N ASP A 179 -11.14 -9.63 -1.88
CA ASP A 179 -10.67 -10.40 -0.72
C ASP A 179 -9.89 -9.50 0.24
N VAL A 180 -10.07 -9.76 1.54
CA VAL A 180 -9.30 -9.10 2.61
C VAL A 180 -8.72 -10.14 3.54
N TRP A 181 -7.43 -10.03 3.81
CA TRP A 181 -6.70 -10.94 4.69
C TRP A 181 -6.03 -10.18 5.84
N LEU A 182 -6.02 -10.78 7.03
CA LEU A 182 -5.22 -10.35 8.17
C LEU A 182 -4.12 -11.39 8.41
N VAL A 183 -2.86 -10.95 8.43
CA VAL A 183 -1.71 -11.83 8.69
C VAL A 183 -1.17 -11.58 10.08
N VAL A 184 -1.17 -12.61 10.91
CA VAL A 184 -0.65 -12.59 12.28
C VAL A 184 0.32 -13.76 12.45
N ALA A 185 1.55 -13.49 12.89
CA ALA A 185 2.59 -14.50 13.11
C ALA A 185 2.81 -15.44 11.90
N GLY A 186 2.75 -14.92 10.69
CA GLY A 186 2.89 -15.68 9.44
C GLY A 186 1.62 -16.42 8.98
N LEU A 187 0.56 -16.41 9.79
CA LEU A 187 -0.68 -17.12 9.51
C LEU A 187 -1.72 -16.16 8.91
N PRO A 188 -2.23 -16.40 7.68
CA PRO A 188 -3.26 -15.59 7.07
C PRO A 188 -4.65 -16.00 7.57
N LEU A 189 -5.44 -15.02 7.96
CA LEU A 189 -6.85 -15.14 8.28
C LEU A 189 -7.66 -14.36 7.24
N ARG A 190 -8.58 -15.01 6.55
CA ARG A 190 -9.49 -14.36 5.60
C ARG A 190 -10.59 -13.63 6.35
N LEU A 191 -10.78 -12.34 6.04
CA LEU A 191 -11.83 -11.49 6.63
C LEU A 191 -12.99 -11.28 5.67
N LYS A 192 -12.70 -11.28 4.36
CA LYS A 192 -13.71 -11.12 3.29
C LYS A 192 -13.42 -12.06 2.15
#